data_e11dc86c0d7a279f7d93ba47cfc05b1a
#
_entry.id   e11dc86c0d7a279f7d93ba47cfc05b1a
#
_cell.length_a   1.000
_cell.length_b   1.000
_cell.length_c   1.000
_cell.angle_alpha   90.00
_cell.angle_beta   90.00
_cell.angle_gamma   90.00
#
_symmetry.space_group_name_H-M   'P 1'
#
loop_
_entity.id
_entity.type
_entity.pdbx_description
1 polymer ?
#
loop_
_entity_poly.entity_id
_entity_poly.type
_entity_poly.pdbx_seq_one_letter_code
_entity_poly.pdbx_strand_id
1 'polypeptide(L)'
;MEPTKGGLLASEDSAVGKYLRSVDPDVSAASWAFRWVASLEGIKYILSGMGNTYQVEDNAKTFKNFKPLTEEEYGVIARCVQIIRDVPRVPCTECRYCTAGCPMSLPIPTIIKFYNETLTYAAEESSKYVYKRRVPADVRASNCIGCKNCEEQCPQHIKISDIMKLASEKFDN
;
A
#
# COMPACT_ATOMS: atom_id res chain seq x y z
N MET A 1 0.45 -10.44 -12.39
CA MET A 1 0.42 -10.90 -10.99
C MET A 1 0.11 -9.71 -10.05
N GLU A 2 -0.41 -9.98 -8.85
CA GLU A 2 -0.74 -8.98 -7.81
C GLU A 2 -1.76 -7.90 -8.25
N PRO A 3 -2.93 -8.26 -8.78
CA PRO A 3 -3.94 -7.28 -9.19
C PRO A 3 -4.45 -6.42 -8.03
N THR A 4 -4.34 -6.91 -6.80
CA THR A 4 -4.69 -6.18 -5.57
C THR A 4 -3.49 -5.58 -4.84
N LYS A 5 -2.31 -5.51 -5.48
CA LYS A 5 -1.07 -5.00 -4.87
C LYS A 5 -0.75 -5.69 -3.52
N GLY A 6 -0.74 -7.04 -3.54
CA GLY A 6 -0.51 -7.83 -2.32
C GLY A 6 -1.63 -7.69 -1.28
N GLY A 7 -2.85 -7.37 -1.68
CA GLY A 7 -4.01 -7.18 -0.80
C GLY A 7 -4.26 -5.74 -0.36
N LEU A 8 -3.34 -4.80 -0.59
CA LEU A 8 -3.48 -3.41 -0.17
C LEU A 8 -4.70 -2.71 -0.80
N LEU A 9 -4.99 -2.98 -2.09
CA LEU A 9 -6.16 -2.45 -2.78
C LEU A 9 -7.48 -3.16 -2.40
N ALA A 10 -7.41 -4.27 -1.68
CA ALA A 10 -8.58 -4.99 -1.18
C ALA A 10 -9.00 -4.53 0.24
N SER A 11 -8.33 -3.53 0.81
CA SER A 11 -8.66 -2.98 2.13
C SER A 11 -9.95 -2.18 2.07
N GLU A 12 -11.02 -2.73 2.66
CA GLU A 12 -12.35 -2.10 2.76
C GLU A 12 -12.35 -0.85 3.65
N ASP A 13 -11.40 -0.73 4.59
CA ASP A 13 -11.26 0.40 5.51
C ASP A 13 -10.47 1.57 4.92
N SER A 14 -9.80 1.36 3.79
CA SER A 14 -9.11 2.43 3.07
C SER A 14 -10.09 3.49 2.55
N ALA A 15 -9.59 4.68 2.23
CA ALA A 15 -10.41 5.72 1.60
C ALA A 15 -11.00 5.25 0.27
N VAL A 16 -10.25 4.44 -0.49
CA VAL A 16 -10.72 3.81 -1.74
C VAL A 16 -11.79 2.76 -1.44
N GLY A 17 -11.57 1.86 -0.48
CA GLY A 17 -12.57 0.84 -0.12
C GLY A 17 -13.88 1.45 0.33
N LYS A 18 -13.84 2.48 1.18
CA LYS A 18 -15.03 3.24 1.61
C LYS A 18 -15.75 3.90 0.44
N TYR A 19 -15.00 4.49 -0.50
CA TYR A 19 -15.59 5.09 -1.69
C TYR A 19 -16.25 4.03 -2.57
N LEU A 20 -15.57 2.91 -2.87
CA LEU A 20 -16.13 1.82 -3.68
C LEU A 20 -17.41 1.24 -3.06
N ARG A 21 -17.43 1.05 -1.74
CA ARG A 21 -18.62 0.61 -1.01
C ARG A 21 -19.78 1.62 -1.08
N SER A 22 -19.49 2.92 -1.19
CA SER A 22 -20.53 3.93 -1.39
C SER A 22 -21.11 3.93 -2.80
N VAL A 23 -20.38 3.40 -3.79
CA VAL A 23 -20.85 3.24 -5.18
C VAL A 23 -21.67 1.96 -5.32
N ASP A 24 -21.14 0.84 -4.82
CA ASP A 24 -21.84 -0.46 -4.84
C ASP A 24 -21.48 -1.25 -3.55
N PRO A 25 -22.39 -1.34 -2.59
CA PRO A 25 -22.13 -2.01 -1.31
C PRO A 25 -22.03 -3.53 -1.42
N ASP A 26 -22.50 -4.13 -2.52
CA ASP A 26 -22.52 -5.58 -2.74
C ASP A 26 -21.28 -6.09 -3.49
N VAL A 27 -20.39 -5.17 -3.89
CA VAL A 27 -19.15 -5.46 -4.64
C VAL A 27 -17.95 -5.09 -3.81
N SER A 28 -17.08 -6.07 -3.51
CA SER A 28 -15.87 -5.87 -2.73
C SER A 28 -14.83 -5.01 -3.47
N ALA A 29 -13.95 -4.33 -2.74
CA ALA A 29 -12.82 -3.61 -3.33
C ALA A 29 -11.91 -4.53 -4.15
N ALA A 30 -11.74 -5.80 -3.72
CA ALA A 30 -11.02 -6.82 -4.48
C ALA A 30 -11.70 -7.11 -5.83
N SER A 31 -13.02 -7.27 -5.84
CA SER A 31 -13.80 -7.48 -7.07
C SER A 31 -13.62 -6.35 -8.08
N TRP A 32 -13.66 -5.09 -7.64
CA TRP A 32 -13.36 -3.92 -8.48
C TRP A 32 -11.97 -4.01 -9.12
N ALA A 33 -10.94 -4.34 -8.32
CA ALA A 33 -9.57 -4.48 -8.80
C ALA A 33 -9.43 -5.62 -9.82
N PHE A 34 -10.05 -6.78 -9.56
CA PHE A 34 -10.04 -7.92 -10.49
C PHE A 34 -10.80 -7.61 -11.78
N ARG A 35 -11.97 -7.00 -11.70
CA ARG A 35 -12.76 -6.61 -12.88
C ARG A 35 -12.00 -5.62 -13.75
N TRP A 36 -11.32 -4.64 -13.13
CA TRP A 36 -10.49 -3.69 -13.89
C TRP A 36 -9.39 -4.40 -14.68
N VAL A 37 -8.61 -5.27 -14.03
CA VAL A 37 -7.53 -6.02 -14.72
C VAL A 37 -8.11 -6.93 -15.81
N ALA A 38 -9.21 -7.63 -15.53
CA ALA A 38 -9.85 -8.55 -16.47
C ALA A 38 -10.50 -7.84 -17.68
N SER A 39 -10.79 -6.54 -17.53
CA SER A 39 -11.33 -5.72 -18.63
C SER A 39 -10.26 -5.21 -19.61
N LEU A 40 -8.97 -5.37 -19.27
CA LEU A 40 -7.87 -4.95 -20.14
C LEU A 40 -7.68 -5.94 -21.29
N GLU A 41 -7.55 -5.41 -22.50
CA GLU A 41 -7.31 -6.22 -23.68
C GLU A 41 -6.01 -7.05 -23.55
N GLY A 42 -6.05 -8.29 -23.98
CA GLY A 42 -4.89 -9.19 -23.97
C GLY A 42 -4.63 -9.91 -22.64
N ILE A 43 -5.31 -9.56 -21.54
CA ILE A 43 -5.20 -10.30 -20.28
C ILE A 43 -5.95 -11.63 -20.38
N LYS A 44 -5.23 -12.75 -20.26
CA LYS A 44 -5.77 -14.11 -20.35
C LYS A 44 -5.86 -14.80 -18.99
N TYR A 45 -4.94 -14.49 -18.09
CA TYR A 45 -4.83 -15.12 -16.78
C TYR A 45 -4.57 -14.09 -15.69
N ILE A 46 -5.28 -14.22 -14.58
CA ILE A 46 -5.11 -13.40 -13.39
C ILE A 46 -4.80 -14.33 -12.22
N LEU A 47 -3.66 -14.10 -11.56
CA LEU A 47 -3.27 -14.89 -10.41
C LEU A 47 -3.70 -14.16 -9.14
N SER A 48 -4.38 -14.87 -8.26
CA SER A 48 -4.82 -14.38 -6.95
C SER A 48 -4.28 -15.26 -5.83
N GLY A 49 -3.68 -14.63 -4.80
CA GLY A 49 -3.25 -15.28 -3.57
C GLY A 49 -4.35 -15.22 -2.52
N MET A 50 -5.23 -16.21 -2.49
CA MET A 50 -6.34 -16.30 -1.53
C MET A 50 -5.90 -17.04 -0.26
N GLY A 51 -6.10 -16.43 0.90
CA GLY A 51 -5.68 -16.95 2.19
C GLY A 51 -6.83 -17.52 3.05
N ASN A 52 -8.09 -17.32 2.63
CA ASN A 52 -9.28 -17.81 3.34
C ASN A 52 -10.45 -18.08 2.39
N THR A 53 -11.48 -18.78 2.89
CA THR A 53 -12.65 -19.20 2.13
C THR A 53 -13.44 -18.02 1.58
N TYR A 54 -13.59 -16.94 2.35
CA TYR A 54 -14.29 -15.73 1.90
C TYR A 54 -13.67 -15.17 0.61
N GLN A 55 -12.34 -15.07 0.54
CA GLN A 55 -11.66 -14.57 -0.65
C GLN A 55 -11.85 -15.47 -1.87
N VAL A 56 -11.93 -16.79 -1.66
CA VAL A 56 -12.24 -17.75 -2.73
C VAL A 56 -13.66 -17.54 -3.25
N GLU A 57 -14.63 -17.43 -2.36
CA GLU A 57 -16.04 -17.24 -2.69
C GLU A 57 -16.28 -15.91 -3.41
N ASP A 58 -15.68 -14.81 -2.91
CA ASP A 58 -15.78 -13.49 -3.51
C ASP A 58 -15.18 -13.44 -4.91
N ASN A 59 -13.98 -14.01 -5.09
CA ASN A 59 -13.36 -14.12 -6.41
C ASN A 59 -14.17 -15.01 -7.35
N ALA A 60 -14.70 -16.14 -6.87
CA ALA A 60 -15.55 -17.01 -7.67
C ALA A 60 -16.86 -16.31 -8.08
N LYS A 61 -17.48 -15.53 -7.17
CA LYS A 61 -18.64 -14.68 -7.46
C LYS A 61 -18.33 -13.67 -8.56
N THR A 62 -17.17 -13.00 -8.47
CA THR A 62 -16.70 -12.01 -9.44
C THR A 62 -16.56 -12.59 -10.85
N PHE A 63 -16.02 -13.80 -10.98
CA PHE A 63 -15.73 -14.39 -12.29
C PHE A 63 -16.82 -15.32 -12.83
N LYS A 64 -17.73 -15.81 -12.00
CA LYS A 64 -18.82 -16.71 -12.43
C LYS A 64 -19.69 -16.09 -13.54
N ASN A 65 -19.98 -14.80 -13.43
CA ASN A 65 -20.74 -14.02 -14.39
C ASN A 65 -19.99 -12.74 -14.76
N PHE A 66 -18.74 -12.89 -15.16
CA PHE A 66 -17.86 -11.75 -15.43
C PHE A 66 -18.47 -10.81 -16.48
N LYS A 67 -18.46 -9.52 -16.14
CA LYS A 67 -18.77 -8.43 -17.06
C LYS A 67 -17.61 -7.43 -17.04
N PRO A 68 -17.08 -7.05 -18.22
CA PRO A 68 -16.13 -5.96 -18.31
C PRO A 68 -16.65 -4.69 -17.66
N LEU A 69 -15.75 -3.80 -17.23
CA LEU A 69 -16.16 -2.49 -16.71
C LEU A 69 -16.86 -1.66 -17.80
N THR A 70 -17.92 -0.97 -17.41
CA THR A 70 -18.58 0.06 -18.26
C THR A 70 -17.78 1.37 -18.23
N GLU A 71 -18.13 2.33 -19.09
CA GLU A 71 -17.51 3.66 -19.10
C GLU A 71 -17.73 4.39 -17.77
N GLU A 72 -18.91 4.27 -17.16
CA GLU A 72 -19.19 4.83 -15.84
C GLU A 72 -18.30 4.20 -14.77
N GLU A 73 -18.10 2.88 -14.82
CA GLU A 73 -17.24 2.15 -13.88
C GLU A 73 -15.76 2.50 -14.07
N TYR A 74 -15.31 2.79 -15.28
CA TYR A 74 -13.98 3.38 -15.50
C TYR A 74 -13.85 4.77 -14.85
N GLY A 75 -14.92 5.57 -14.84
CA GLY A 75 -14.99 6.82 -14.07
C GLY A 75 -14.81 6.61 -12.57
N VAL A 76 -15.41 5.55 -12.01
CA VAL A 76 -15.23 5.14 -10.59
C VAL A 76 -13.75 4.82 -10.32
N ILE A 77 -13.11 4.04 -11.20
CA ILE A 77 -11.67 3.71 -11.07
C ILE A 77 -10.81 4.97 -11.15
N ALA A 78 -11.10 5.89 -12.07
CA ALA A 78 -10.38 7.15 -12.18
C ALA A 78 -10.48 7.97 -10.87
N ARG A 79 -11.65 7.97 -10.23
CA ARG A 79 -11.83 8.61 -8.91
C ARG A 79 -11.02 7.90 -7.81
N CYS A 80 -10.94 6.58 -7.81
CA CYS A 80 -10.07 5.83 -6.89
C CYS A 80 -8.61 6.25 -7.03
N VAL A 81 -8.11 6.41 -8.26
CA VAL A 81 -6.75 6.89 -8.52
C VAL A 81 -6.54 8.29 -7.93
N GLN A 82 -7.51 9.19 -8.06
CA GLN A 82 -7.43 10.53 -7.49
C GLN A 82 -7.41 10.47 -5.94
N ILE A 83 -8.27 9.68 -5.33
CA ILE A 83 -8.28 9.47 -3.87
C ILE A 83 -6.90 9.01 -3.37
N ILE A 84 -6.27 8.05 -4.06
CA ILE A 84 -4.91 7.58 -3.70
C ILE A 84 -3.86 8.70 -3.84
N ARG A 85 -3.98 9.54 -4.86
CA ARG A 85 -3.05 10.67 -5.09
C ARG A 85 -3.19 11.76 -4.05
N ASP A 86 -4.39 12.00 -3.57
CA ASP A 86 -4.73 13.05 -2.60
C ASP A 86 -4.30 12.69 -1.17
N VAL A 87 -3.96 11.41 -0.89
CA VAL A 87 -3.47 11.02 0.43
C VAL A 87 -2.14 11.72 0.74
N PRO A 88 -2.05 12.48 1.85
CA PRO A 88 -0.79 13.05 2.30
C PRO A 88 0.23 11.95 2.62
N ARG A 89 1.28 11.86 1.84
CA ARG A 89 2.34 10.87 1.99
C ARG A 89 3.68 11.56 2.18
N VAL A 90 4.61 10.88 2.83
CA VAL A 90 6.01 11.30 2.87
C VAL A 90 6.56 11.25 1.44
N PRO A 91 7.06 12.37 0.85
CA PRO A 91 7.44 12.46 -0.56
C PRO A 91 8.81 11.81 -0.84
N CYS A 92 9.01 10.58 -0.38
CA CYS A 92 10.25 9.83 -0.58
C CYS A 92 10.31 9.26 -2.00
N THR A 93 11.38 9.57 -2.74
CA THR A 93 11.64 9.07 -4.11
C THR A 93 12.48 7.80 -4.15
N GLU A 94 12.81 7.23 -3.00
CA GLU A 94 13.66 6.02 -2.86
C GLU A 94 15.07 6.17 -3.47
N CYS A 95 15.60 7.39 -3.58
CA CYS A 95 16.93 7.67 -4.14
C CYS A 95 18.10 7.11 -3.32
N ARG A 96 17.87 6.76 -2.05
CA ARG A 96 18.80 6.12 -1.10
C ARG A 96 19.99 6.95 -0.63
N TYR A 97 20.11 8.24 -0.96
CA TYR A 97 21.22 9.08 -0.48
C TYR A 97 21.32 9.12 1.04
N CYS A 98 20.18 9.05 1.74
CA CYS A 98 20.10 9.03 3.20
C CYS A 98 20.67 7.76 3.86
N THR A 99 20.83 6.65 3.11
CA THR A 99 21.24 5.37 3.72
C THR A 99 22.75 5.29 3.98
N ALA A 100 23.56 5.85 3.09
CA ALA A 100 25.03 5.79 3.19
C ALA A 100 25.58 6.53 4.43
N GLY A 101 24.90 7.60 4.86
CA GLY A 101 25.29 8.40 6.03
C GLY A 101 24.62 7.97 7.34
N CYS A 102 23.81 6.91 7.35
CA CYS A 102 23.11 6.46 8.55
C CYS A 102 24.04 5.60 9.43
N PRO A 103 24.43 6.06 10.65
CA PRO A 103 25.31 5.29 11.53
C PRO A 103 24.67 3.99 12.03
N MET A 104 23.33 3.93 12.03
CA MET A 104 22.55 2.73 12.41
C MET A 104 22.19 1.85 11.21
N SER A 105 22.68 2.16 10.01
CA SER A 105 22.44 1.40 8.76
C SER A 105 20.96 1.14 8.46
N LEU A 106 20.06 2.05 8.88
CA LEU A 106 18.62 1.89 8.68
C LEU A 106 18.26 1.87 7.20
N PRO A 107 17.40 0.95 6.74
CA PRO A 107 16.86 0.96 5.39
C PRO A 107 15.76 2.02 5.25
N ILE A 108 16.12 3.29 5.44
CA ILE A 108 15.22 4.44 5.57
C ILE A 108 14.13 4.48 4.48
N PRO A 109 14.44 4.35 3.16
CA PRO A 109 13.39 4.37 2.14
C PRO A 109 12.39 3.23 2.27
N THR A 110 12.85 2.04 2.68
CA THR A 110 11.98 0.88 2.91
C THR A 110 11.03 1.12 4.09
N ILE A 111 11.52 1.71 5.17
CA ILE A 111 10.71 2.06 6.34
C ILE A 111 9.65 3.09 5.94
N ILE A 112 10.04 4.16 5.24
CA ILE A 112 9.11 5.20 4.75
C ILE A 112 8.06 4.60 3.80
N LYS A 113 8.45 3.65 2.95
CA LYS A 113 7.50 2.96 2.06
C LYS A 113 6.39 2.26 2.85
N PHE A 114 6.74 1.46 3.86
CA PHE A 114 5.74 0.80 4.71
C PHE A 114 4.88 1.81 5.46
N TYR A 115 5.46 2.89 5.97
CA TYR A 115 4.72 3.96 6.61
C TYR A 115 3.70 4.60 5.65
N ASN A 116 4.10 4.92 4.42
CA ASN A 116 3.21 5.43 3.39
C ASN A 116 2.10 4.44 3.00
N GLU A 117 2.37 3.13 3.02
CA GLU A 117 1.37 2.10 2.75
C GLU A 117 0.25 2.12 3.81
N THR A 118 0.58 2.32 5.09
CA THR A 118 -0.45 2.44 6.13
C THR A 118 -1.33 3.68 5.94
N LEU A 119 -0.74 4.81 5.53
CA LEU A 119 -1.48 6.04 5.27
C LEU A 119 -2.43 5.90 4.07
N THR A 120 -1.96 5.22 3.03
CA THR A 120 -2.67 5.14 1.75
C THR A 120 -3.79 4.10 1.76
N TYR A 121 -3.55 2.95 2.41
CA TYR A 121 -4.42 1.77 2.27
C TYR A 121 -5.08 1.34 3.58
N ALA A 122 -4.87 2.06 4.68
CA ALA A 122 -5.34 1.69 6.02
C ALA A 122 -4.97 0.23 6.41
N ALA A 123 -3.85 -0.27 5.86
CA ALA A 123 -3.41 -1.66 5.96
C ALA A 123 -2.36 -1.83 7.07
N GLU A 124 -2.68 -1.34 8.30
CA GLU A 124 -1.70 -1.25 9.39
C GLU A 124 -1.15 -2.63 9.80
N GLU A 125 -2.03 -3.58 10.08
CA GLU A 125 -1.62 -4.91 10.53
C GLU A 125 -0.82 -5.69 9.48
N SER A 126 -1.26 -5.67 8.22
CA SER A 126 -0.55 -6.33 7.14
C SER A 126 0.80 -5.67 6.84
N SER A 127 0.86 -4.34 6.85
CA SER A 127 2.11 -3.59 6.67
C SER A 127 3.08 -3.85 7.83
N LYS A 128 2.60 -3.87 9.08
CA LYS A 128 3.38 -4.21 10.27
C LYS A 128 3.95 -5.62 10.19
N TYR A 129 3.12 -6.60 9.79
CA TYR A 129 3.56 -7.99 9.61
C TYR A 129 4.67 -8.12 8.56
N VAL A 130 4.48 -7.50 7.39
CA VAL A 130 5.49 -7.56 6.30
C VAL A 130 6.74 -6.77 6.67
N TYR A 131 6.60 -5.61 7.31
CA TYR A 131 7.72 -4.81 7.81
C TYR A 131 8.59 -5.63 8.77
N LYS A 132 7.98 -6.26 9.81
CA LYS A 132 8.72 -7.09 10.79
C LYS A 132 9.47 -8.27 10.16
N ARG A 133 9.00 -8.78 9.03
CA ARG A 133 9.67 -9.86 8.28
C ARG A 133 10.77 -9.37 7.35
N ARG A 134 10.64 -8.15 6.81
CA ARG A 134 11.58 -7.60 5.81
C ARG A 134 12.63 -6.70 6.41
N VAL A 135 12.38 -6.12 7.58
CA VAL A 135 13.33 -5.24 8.27
C VAL A 135 13.82 -5.97 9.54
N PRO A 136 15.07 -6.42 9.56
CA PRO A 136 15.69 -7.04 10.73
C PRO A 136 15.59 -6.15 11.98
N ALA A 137 15.52 -6.75 13.15
CA ALA A 137 15.26 -6.04 14.41
C ALA A 137 16.31 -4.97 14.76
N ASP A 138 17.56 -5.22 14.40
CA ASP A 138 18.71 -4.34 14.63
C ASP A 138 18.75 -3.09 13.74
N VAL A 139 17.97 -3.06 12.66
CA VAL A 139 17.89 -1.92 11.72
C VAL A 139 16.46 -1.37 11.57
N ARG A 140 15.57 -1.62 12.53
CA ARG A 140 14.22 -1.07 12.56
C ARG A 140 14.20 0.42 12.90
N ALA A 141 13.06 1.06 12.68
CA ALA A 141 12.86 2.47 12.93
C ALA A 141 13.16 2.87 14.38
N SER A 142 12.87 1.98 15.35
CA SER A 142 13.17 2.16 16.78
C SER A 142 14.66 2.32 17.09
N ASN A 143 15.55 1.88 16.21
CA ASN A 143 17.00 2.07 16.39
C ASN A 143 17.50 3.45 15.90
N CYS A 144 16.60 4.34 15.46
CA CYS A 144 16.97 5.68 15.03
C CYS A 144 17.44 6.52 16.23
N ILE A 145 18.68 6.99 16.19
CA ILE A 145 19.27 7.84 17.24
C ILE A 145 19.02 9.35 17.04
N GLY A 146 18.28 9.73 15.99
CA GLY A 146 17.90 11.13 15.73
C GLY A 146 19.06 12.05 15.33
N CYS A 147 20.17 11.52 14.80
CA CYS A 147 21.36 12.31 14.44
C CYS A 147 21.18 13.27 13.24
N LYS A 148 20.11 13.11 12.44
CA LYS A 148 19.72 13.93 11.28
C LYS A 148 20.66 13.93 10.08
N ASN A 149 21.77 13.16 10.06
CA ASN A 149 22.69 13.08 8.89
C ASN A 149 21.94 12.73 7.61
N CYS A 150 20.89 11.89 7.71
CA CYS A 150 20.05 11.49 6.58
C CYS A 150 19.19 12.65 6.01
N GLU A 151 18.82 13.62 6.85
CA GLU A 151 18.03 14.80 6.44
C GLU A 151 18.87 15.76 5.61
N GLU A 152 20.14 15.95 5.95
CA GLU A 152 21.10 16.77 5.20
C GLU A 152 21.34 16.23 3.78
N GLN A 153 21.27 14.91 3.62
CA GLN A 153 21.46 14.23 2.33
C GLN A 153 20.16 14.10 1.52
N CYS A 154 19.00 14.47 2.10
CA CYS A 154 17.72 14.26 1.45
C CYS A 154 17.37 15.38 0.46
N PRO A 155 17.34 15.12 -0.88
CA PRO A 155 16.98 16.14 -1.85
C PRO A 155 15.50 16.58 -1.79
N GLN A 156 14.67 15.82 -1.07
CA GLN A 156 13.26 16.16 -0.81
C GLN A 156 13.07 16.90 0.53
N HIS A 157 14.16 17.18 1.27
CA HIS A 157 14.14 17.87 2.57
C HIS A 157 13.17 17.25 3.58
N ILE A 158 13.04 15.90 3.57
CA ILE A 158 12.17 15.15 4.47
C ILE A 158 12.80 15.17 5.87
N LYS A 159 11.99 15.48 6.89
CA LYS A 159 12.37 15.33 8.30
C LYS A 159 12.34 13.85 8.68
N ILE A 160 13.38 13.13 8.27
CA ILE A 160 13.44 11.67 8.35
C ILE A 160 13.42 11.18 9.79
N SER A 161 14.07 11.86 10.71
CA SER A 161 14.07 11.50 12.14
C SER A 161 12.66 11.48 12.74
N ASP A 162 11.82 12.44 12.37
CA ASP A 162 10.41 12.50 12.82
C ASP A 162 9.61 11.33 12.23
N ILE A 163 9.84 11.02 10.94
CA ILE A 163 9.18 9.87 10.30
C ILE A 163 9.63 8.55 10.91
N MET A 164 10.91 8.39 11.26
CA MET A 164 11.39 7.18 11.95
C MET A 164 10.71 7.01 13.31
N LYS A 165 10.49 8.09 14.06
CA LYS A 165 9.73 8.05 15.31
C LYS A 165 8.31 7.57 15.09
N LEU A 166 7.57 8.18 14.16
CA LEU A 166 6.20 7.77 13.81
C LEU A 166 6.12 6.32 13.31
N ALA A 167 7.09 5.89 12.50
CA ALA A 167 7.15 4.51 12.03
C ALA A 167 7.45 3.51 13.16
N SER A 168 8.32 3.89 14.11
CA SER A 168 8.59 3.07 15.30
C SER A 168 7.34 2.89 16.17
N GLU A 169 6.60 3.97 16.42
CA GLU A 169 5.35 3.93 17.18
C GLU A 169 4.32 2.98 16.52
N LYS A 170 4.30 2.93 15.17
CA LYS A 170 3.38 2.10 14.40
C LYS A 170 3.78 0.63 14.30
N PHE A 171 5.06 0.36 14.14
CA PHE A 171 5.52 -0.97 13.71
C PHE A 171 6.31 -1.74 14.76
N ASP A 172 7.01 -1.04 15.66
CA ASP A 172 7.97 -1.68 16.58
C ASP A 172 7.37 -1.94 17.97
N ASN A 173 6.20 -1.39 18.24
CA ASN A 173 5.42 -1.66 19.45
C ASN A 173 4.62 -2.98 19.36
#